data_3e2310440602f762ce26f32010192ce0
#
_entry.id   3e2310440602f762ce26f32010192ce0
#
_cell.length_a   1.000
_cell.length_b   1.000
_cell.length_c   1.000
_cell.angle_alpha   90.00
_cell.angle_beta   90.00
_cell.angle_gamma   90.00
#
_symmetry.space_group_name_H-M   'P 1'
#
loop_
_entity.id
_entity.type
_entity.pdbx_description
1 polymer ?
#
loop_
_entity_poly.entity_id
_entity_poly.type
_entity_poly.pdbx_seq_one_letter_code
_entity_poly.pdbx_strand_id
1 'polypeptide(L)'
;MPILAMTIPIPPGKTPALEQHLAEARNHPDIDETFKGFGISRETWHVQETEQGDLLMLVFDADDPFTMLQEFSRSNNDLPVWQRQCIKEILGVDLSQAPPAPPSRLIFDWP
;
A
#
# COMPACT_ATOMS: atom_id res chain seq x y z
N MET A 1 -1.15 -11.42 14.87
CA MET A 1 -0.35 -10.41 14.17
C MET A 1 -1.26 -9.26 13.78
N PRO A 2 -0.88 -7.99 14.01
CA PRO A 2 -1.73 -6.86 13.64
C PRO A 2 -1.89 -6.77 12.12
N ILE A 3 -3.13 -6.62 11.70
CA ILE A 3 -3.49 -6.52 10.30
C ILE A 3 -4.21 -5.19 10.08
N LEU A 4 -3.86 -4.50 9.00
CA LEU A 4 -4.54 -3.29 8.56
C LEU A 4 -4.93 -3.44 7.11
N ALA A 5 -6.19 -3.16 6.80
CA ALA A 5 -6.70 -3.16 5.45
C ALA A 5 -7.10 -1.74 5.06
N MET A 6 -6.92 -1.40 3.78
CA MET A 6 -7.39 -0.13 3.25
C MET A 6 -7.80 -0.29 1.79
N THR A 7 -8.70 0.58 1.33
CA THR A 7 -9.19 0.56 -0.03
C THR A 7 -8.95 1.90 -0.71
N ILE A 8 -8.64 1.86 -2.00
CA ILE A 8 -8.43 3.05 -2.81
C ILE A 8 -9.11 2.82 -4.15
N PRO A 9 -10.02 3.71 -4.59
CA PRO A 9 -10.58 3.62 -5.94
C PRO A 9 -9.47 3.77 -6.98
N ILE A 10 -9.50 2.94 -8.03
CA ILE A 10 -8.55 3.04 -9.14
C ILE A 10 -9.20 3.88 -10.23
N PRO A 11 -8.56 4.98 -10.69
CA PRO A 11 -9.09 5.77 -11.79
C PRO A 11 -9.29 4.92 -13.05
N PRO A 12 -10.29 5.22 -13.89
CA PRO A 12 -10.57 4.45 -15.09
C PRO A 12 -9.34 4.28 -15.97
N GLY A 13 -9.09 3.03 -16.41
CA GLY A 13 -7.98 2.70 -17.29
C GLY A 13 -6.61 2.61 -16.63
N LYS A 14 -6.51 2.77 -15.31
CA LYS A 14 -5.21 2.79 -14.62
C LYS A 14 -4.78 1.45 -14.03
N THR A 15 -5.65 0.44 -14.01
CA THR A 15 -5.31 -0.87 -13.44
C THR A 15 -4.09 -1.51 -14.10
N PRO A 16 -3.94 -1.51 -15.46
CA PRO A 16 -2.73 -2.07 -16.06
C PRO A 16 -1.44 -1.36 -15.64
N ALA A 17 -1.46 -0.03 -15.51
CA ALA A 17 -0.30 0.72 -15.05
C ALA A 17 0.05 0.39 -13.60
N LEU A 18 -0.97 0.19 -12.76
CA LEU A 18 -0.78 -0.23 -11.37
C LEU A 18 -0.14 -1.62 -11.29
N GLU A 19 -0.64 -2.57 -12.06
CA GLU A 19 -0.10 -3.92 -12.10
C GLU A 19 1.37 -3.93 -12.56
N GLN A 20 1.71 -3.11 -13.57
CA GLN A 20 3.08 -2.99 -14.04
C GLN A 20 3.99 -2.40 -12.96
N HIS A 21 3.53 -1.35 -12.28
CA HIS A 21 4.28 -0.76 -11.17
C HIS A 21 4.57 -1.77 -10.07
N LEU A 22 3.57 -2.57 -9.70
CA LEU A 22 3.72 -3.58 -8.66
C LEU A 22 4.69 -4.69 -9.07
N ALA A 23 4.69 -5.09 -10.34
CA ALA A 23 5.66 -6.05 -10.85
C ALA A 23 7.08 -5.51 -10.76
N GLU A 24 7.28 -4.23 -11.10
CA GLU A 24 8.57 -3.56 -10.96
C GLU A 24 9.00 -3.46 -9.50
N ALA A 25 8.07 -3.08 -8.60
CA ALA A 25 8.33 -2.99 -7.18
C ALA A 25 8.74 -4.35 -6.59
N ARG A 26 8.07 -5.43 -7.00
CA ARG A 26 8.38 -6.78 -6.51
C ARG A 26 9.80 -7.20 -6.86
N ASN A 27 10.34 -6.70 -7.96
CA ASN A 27 11.69 -7.01 -8.43
C ASN A 27 12.72 -5.93 -8.06
N HIS A 28 12.33 -4.93 -7.27
CA HIS A 28 13.25 -3.90 -6.82
C HIS A 28 14.29 -4.51 -5.87
N PRO A 29 15.60 -4.20 -6.03
CA PRO A 29 16.65 -4.81 -5.20
C PRO A 29 16.52 -4.50 -3.72
N ASP A 30 15.89 -3.40 -3.36
CA ASP A 30 15.78 -2.97 -1.96
C ASP A 30 14.47 -3.40 -1.28
N ILE A 31 13.59 -4.15 -1.97
CA ILE A 31 12.24 -4.40 -1.43
C ILE A 31 12.26 -5.18 -0.11
N ASP A 32 13.04 -6.24 -0.05
CA ASP A 32 13.09 -7.09 1.15
C ASP A 32 13.59 -6.31 2.37
N GLU A 33 14.70 -5.60 2.20
CA GLU A 33 15.29 -4.81 3.29
C GLU A 33 14.37 -3.68 3.73
N THR A 34 13.77 -2.97 2.78
CA THR A 34 12.88 -1.85 3.08
C THR A 34 11.62 -2.30 3.82
N PHE A 35 10.97 -3.35 3.34
CA PHE A 35 9.74 -3.84 3.95
C PHE A 35 9.99 -4.45 5.33
N LYS A 36 11.06 -5.20 5.49
CA LYS A 36 11.46 -5.71 6.81
C LYS A 36 11.77 -4.59 7.77
N GLY A 37 12.42 -3.53 7.28
CA GLY A 37 12.72 -2.35 8.09
C GLY A 37 11.46 -1.63 8.60
N PHE A 38 10.35 -1.71 7.88
CA PHE A 38 9.06 -1.18 8.33
C PHE A 38 8.29 -2.16 9.23
N GLY A 39 8.85 -3.34 9.52
CA GLY A 39 8.17 -4.33 10.35
C GLY A 39 7.07 -5.10 9.62
N ILE A 40 7.06 -5.06 8.29
CA ILE A 40 6.05 -5.76 7.47
C ILE A 40 6.44 -7.22 7.35
N SER A 41 5.55 -8.13 7.75
CA SER A 41 5.72 -9.56 7.56
C SER A 41 5.04 -10.06 6.29
N ARG A 42 3.95 -9.40 5.89
CA ARG A 42 3.25 -9.71 4.65
C ARG A 42 2.44 -8.50 4.19
N GLU A 43 2.41 -8.31 2.88
CA GLU A 43 1.61 -7.25 2.26
C GLU A 43 1.00 -7.82 0.99
N THR A 44 -0.31 -7.66 0.82
CA THR A 44 -1.00 -8.13 -0.38
C THR A 44 -1.85 -6.99 -0.95
N TRP A 45 -1.94 -6.95 -2.28
CA TRP A 45 -2.72 -5.98 -3.02
C TRP A 45 -3.69 -6.73 -3.91
N HIS A 46 -4.94 -6.36 -3.87
CA HIS A 46 -6.03 -7.02 -4.61
C HIS A 46 -6.81 -5.99 -5.40
N VAL A 47 -7.29 -6.37 -6.58
CA VAL A 47 -8.20 -5.53 -7.37
C VAL A 47 -9.55 -6.21 -7.40
N GLN A 48 -10.58 -5.48 -7.01
CA GLN A 48 -11.97 -5.92 -7.15
C GLN A 48 -12.63 -5.10 -8.25
N GLU A 49 -13.14 -5.78 -9.27
CA GLU A 49 -13.91 -5.14 -10.32
C GLU A 49 -15.34 -4.92 -9.82
N THR A 50 -15.83 -3.69 -9.92
CA THR A 50 -17.19 -3.33 -9.52
C THR A 50 -17.89 -2.56 -10.64
N GLU A 51 -19.21 -2.40 -10.52
CA GLU A 51 -19.98 -1.61 -11.49
C GLU A 51 -19.55 -0.15 -11.52
N GLN A 52 -19.00 0.37 -10.42
CA GLN A 52 -18.51 1.74 -10.33
C GLN A 52 -17.02 1.88 -10.69
N GLY A 53 -16.38 0.79 -11.12
CA GLY A 53 -14.96 0.78 -11.46
C GLY A 53 -14.16 -0.17 -10.60
N ASP A 54 -12.85 -0.17 -10.78
CA ASP A 54 -11.96 -1.04 -10.03
C ASP A 54 -11.63 -0.45 -8.66
N LEU A 55 -11.56 -1.33 -7.66
CA LEU A 55 -11.22 -0.97 -6.29
C LEU A 55 -9.95 -1.72 -5.88
N LEU A 56 -8.95 -0.97 -5.43
CA LEU A 56 -7.73 -1.55 -4.88
C LEU A 56 -7.92 -1.82 -3.40
N MET A 57 -7.53 -3.02 -2.96
CA MET A 57 -7.52 -3.40 -1.55
C MET A 57 -6.10 -3.77 -1.15
N LEU A 58 -5.59 -3.11 -0.12
CA LEU A 58 -4.28 -3.39 0.45
C LEU A 58 -4.45 -4.00 1.82
N VAL A 59 -3.70 -5.07 2.11
CA VAL A 59 -3.71 -5.72 3.42
C VAL A 59 -2.27 -5.82 3.90
N PHE A 60 -2.01 -5.29 5.09
CA PHE A 60 -0.69 -5.29 5.71
C PHE A 60 -0.74 -6.12 6.99
N ASP A 61 0.19 -7.07 7.13
CA ASP A 61 0.50 -7.73 8.37
C ASP A 61 1.86 -7.18 8.82
N ALA A 62 1.86 -6.39 9.88
CA ALA A 62 3.05 -5.69 10.36
C ALA A 62 3.01 -5.59 11.88
N ASP A 63 4.15 -5.32 12.49
CA ASP A 63 4.25 -5.16 13.95
C ASP A 63 3.34 -4.03 14.45
N ASP A 64 3.36 -2.90 13.76
CA ASP A 64 2.47 -1.76 14.00
C ASP A 64 2.11 -1.14 12.64
N PRO A 65 1.00 -1.59 12.01
CA PRO A 65 0.66 -1.16 10.67
C PRO A 65 0.41 0.35 10.54
N PHE A 66 -0.16 0.99 11.56
CA PHE A 66 -0.41 2.42 11.51
C PHE A 66 0.90 3.22 11.57
N THR A 67 1.80 2.84 12.48
CA THR A 67 3.13 3.45 12.55
C THR A 67 3.91 3.21 11.24
N MET A 68 3.77 2.02 10.65
CA MET A 68 4.39 1.70 9.36
C MET A 68 3.93 2.66 8.27
N LEU A 69 2.62 2.97 8.18
CA LEU A 69 2.11 3.94 7.21
C LEU A 69 2.71 5.32 7.43
N GLN A 70 2.87 5.74 8.68
CA GLN A 70 3.49 7.03 9.01
C GLN A 70 4.96 7.06 8.59
N GLU A 71 5.71 6.00 8.88
CA GLU A 71 7.11 5.90 8.51
C GLU A 71 7.29 5.88 6.99
N PHE A 72 6.45 5.13 6.29
CA PHE A 72 6.47 5.08 4.82
C PHE A 72 6.23 6.46 4.23
N SER A 73 5.30 7.22 4.79
CA SER A 73 4.97 8.57 4.29
C SER A 73 6.13 9.56 4.44
N ARG A 74 7.03 9.33 5.39
CA ARG A 74 8.14 10.23 5.72
C ARG A 74 9.49 9.76 5.18
N SER A 75 9.60 8.50 4.76
CA SER A 75 10.87 7.93 4.35
C SER A 75 11.46 8.64 3.15
N ASN A 76 12.76 8.92 3.21
CA ASN A 76 13.53 9.47 2.10
C ASN A 76 14.37 8.42 1.38
N ASN A 77 14.18 7.14 1.70
CA ASN A 77 14.84 6.06 0.99
C ASN A 77 14.29 5.91 -0.43
N ASP A 78 15.11 5.39 -1.36
CA ASP A 78 14.78 5.38 -2.77
C ASP A 78 13.49 4.64 -3.09
N LEU A 79 13.28 3.46 -2.52
CA LEU A 79 12.08 2.67 -2.84
C LEU A 79 10.79 3.35 -2.37
N PRO A 80 10.66 3.79 -1.11
CA PRO A 80 9.45 4.51 -0.70
C PRO A 80 9.19 5.80 -1.48
N VAL A 81 10.24 6.58 -1.78
CA VAL A 81 10.09 7.81 -2.57
C VAL A 81 9.54 7.50 -3.96
N TRP A 82 10.15 6.53 -4.65
CA TRP A 82 9.71 6.11 -5.97
C TRP A 82 8.29 5.57 -5.95
N GLN A 83 7.97 4.75 -4.96
CA GLN A 83 6.65 4.14 -4.82
C GLN A 83 5.56 5.21 -4.60
N ARG A 84 5.82 6.19 -3.72
CA ARG A 84 4.87 7.29 -3.50
C ARG A 84 4.63 8.11 -4.77
N GLN A 85 5.67 8.36 -5.56
CA GLN A 85 5.54 9.09 -6.82
C GLN A 85 4.70 8.32 -7.83
N CYS A 86 4.96 7.02 -8.02
CA CYS A 86 4.20 6.19 -8.94
C CYS A 86 2.73 6.07 -8.52
N ILE A 87 2.46 5.87 -7.24
CA ILE A 87 1.10 5.78 -6.73
C ILE A 87 0.35 7.09 -6.94
N LYS A 88 1.00 8.23 -6.73
CA LYS A 88 0.39 9.53 -6.99
C LYS A 88 0.03 9.71 -8.46
N GLU A 89 0.92 9.32 -9.38
CA GLU A 89 0.69 9.42 -10.81
C GLU A 89 -0.41 8.46 -11.28
N ILE A 90 -0.46 7.25 -10.75
CA ILE A 90 -1.41 6.22 -11.18
C ILE A 90 -2.77 6.39 -10.49
N LEU A 91 -2.79 6.58 -9.19
CA LEU A 91 -4.02 6.58 -8.38
C LEU A 91 -4.48 7.98 -7.98
N GLY A 92 -3.63 8.99 -8.11
CA GLY A 92 -3.95 10.34 -7.66
C GLY A 92 -3.92 10.52 -6.15
N VAL A 93 -3.36 9.57 -5.41
CA VAL A 93 -3.29 9.59 -3.94
C VAL A 93 -1.89 9.99 -3.51
N ASP A 94 -1.81 10.99 -2.64
CA ASP A 94 -0.54 11.46 -2.08
C ASP A 94 -0.23 10.71 -0.78
N LEU A 95 0.61 9.69 -0.86
CA LEU A 95 0.99 8.88 0.29
C LEU A 95 2.06 9.54 1.17
N SER A 96 2.52 10.76 0.85
CA SER A 96 3.35 11.55 1.76
C SER A 96 2.52 12.19 2.88
N GLN A 97 1.19 12.13 2.76
CA GLN A 97 0.26 12.58 3.78
C GLN A 97 -0.30 11.36 4.52
N ALA A 98 0.24 11.09 5.71
CA ALA A 98 -0.26 9.99 6.52
C ALA A 98 -1.70 10.29 6.99
N PRO A 99 -2.60 9.30 7.01
CA PRO A 99 -3.94 9.53 7.54
C PRO A 99 -3.87 9.89 9.04
N PRO A 100 -4.76 10.78 9.54
CA PRO A 100 -4.76 11.18 10.94
C PRO A 100 -5.21 10.07 11.90
N ALA A 101 -5.84 9.02 11.36
CA ALA A 101 -6.32 7.87 12.11
C ALA A 101 -6.19 6.63 11.22
N PRO A 102 -6.20 5.41 11.78
CA PRO A 102 -6.19 4.20 10.96
C PRO A 102 -7.31 4.23 9.91
N PRO A 103 -7.02 3.89 8.64
CA PRO A 103 -8.02 3.96 7.56
C PRO A 103 -9.14 2.94 7.68
N SER A 104 -8.96 1.92 8.51
CA SER A 104 -9.97 0.92 8.80
C SER A 104 -9.75 0.37 10.21
N ARG A 105 -10.74 -0.36 10.72
CA ARG A 105 -10.59 -1.08 11.98
C ARG A 105 -10.99 -2.52 11.81
N LEU A 106 -10.28 -3.41 12.47
CA LEU A 106 -10.58 -4.83 12.47
C LEU A 106 -11.85 -5.08 13.28
N ILE A 107 -12.80 -5.82 12.72
CA ILE A 107 -14.06 -6.15 13.42
C ILE A 107 -14.25 -7.64 13.61
N PHE A 108 -13.43 -8.48 12.99
CA PHE A 108 -13.48 -9.93 13.17
C PHE A 108 -12.09 -10.51 12.85
N ASP A 109 -11.61 -11.36 13.72
CA ASP A 109 -10.32 -12.02 13.58
C ASP A 109 -10.43 -13.47 14.04
N TRP A 110 -10.01 -14.41 13.22
CA TRP A 110 -10.01 -15.85 13.51
C TRP A 110 -8.76 -16.48 12.94
N PRO A 111 -8.03 -17.27 13.61
CA PRO A 111 -8.14 -17.71 14.99
C PRO A 111 -7.85 -16.64 15.97
#